data_0240df331b18174d3556e4566d4e6fa7
#
_entry.id   0240df331b18174d3556e4566d4e6fa7
#
_cell.length_a   1.000
_cell.length_b   1.000
_cell.length_c   1.000
_cell.angle_alpha   90.00
_cell.angle_beta   90.00
_cell.angle_gamma   90.00
#
_symmetry.space_group_name_H-M   'P 1'
#
loop_
_entity.id
_entity.type
_entity.pdbx_description
1 polymer ?
#
loop_
_entity_poly.entity_id
_entity_poly.type
_entity_poly.pdbx_seq_one_letter_code
_entity_poly.pdbx_strand_id
1 'polypeptide(L)'
;MSSAQNMIKYVKHNKVRIKTGVKREEITEILLEFFEEIEEKATGMKGFMVMDDLEDLQESIVLTFWERKEDMESFYKPENKALYGLVEKLNPSFEQLPVRKGYHVSKFKV
;
A
#
# COMPACT_ATOMS: atom_id res chain seq x y z
N MET A 1 -14.22 -13.86 19.72
CA MET A 1 -14.42 -12.81 18.74
C MET A 1 -13.29 -12.76 17.74
N SER A 2 -13.64 -12.81 16.49
CA SER A 2 -12.67 -12.68 15.43
C SER A 2 -12.33 -11.21 15.20
N SER A 3 -11.07 -10.92 14.98
CA SER A 3 -10.63 -9.60 14.58
C SER A 3 -10.01 -9.68 13.19
N ALA A 4 -9.90 -8.54 12.53
CA ALA A 4 -9.29 -8.46 11.20
C ALA A 4 -7.86 -9.02 11.22
N GLN A 5 -7.12 -8.85 12.32
CA GLN A 5 -5.75 -9.33 12.43
C GLN A 5 -5.64 -10.85 12.34
N ASN A 6 -6.67 -11.60 12.77
CA ASN A 6 -6.66 -13.06 12.64
C ASN A 6 -6.88 -13.51 11.20
N MET A 7 -7.39 -12.62 10.36
CA MET A 7 -7.65 -12.89 8.94
C MET A 7 -6.52 -12.39 8.03
N ILE A 8 -5.54 -11.69 8.60
CA ILE A 8 -4.42 -11.17 7.84
C ILE A 8 -3.35 -12.26 7.73
N LYS A 9 -3.20 -12.79 6.51
CA LYS A 9 -2.26 -13.87 6.22
C LYS A 9 -1.13 -13.42 5.30
N TYR A 10 -1.35 -12.35 4.54
CA TYR A 10 -0.39 -11.85 3.58
C TYR A 10 -0.34 -10.33 3.63
N VAL A 11 0.85 -9.79 3.39
CA VAL A 11 1.08 -8.35 3.37
C VAL A 11 1.88 -8.00 2.12
N LYS A 12 1.45 -6.97 1.42
CA LYS A 12 2.26 -6.39 0.35
C LYS A 12 2.91 -5.13 0.89
N HIS A 13 4.22 -5.10 0.83
CA HIS A 13 5.04 -3.97 1.24
C HIS A 13 5.39 -3.14 0.00
N ASN A 14 5.01 -1.88 0.01
CA ASN A 14 5.29 -0.94 -1.07
C ASN A 14 6.14 0.19 -0.51
N LYS A 15 7.36 0.30 -0.97
CA LYS A 15 8.26 1.37 -0.56
C LYS A 15 8.27 2.44 -1.65
N VAL A 16 7.95 3.67 -1.27
CA VAL A 16 7.97 4.79 -2.20
C VAL A 16 9.03 5.79 -1.77
N ARG A 17 9.72 6.37 -2.75
CA ARG A 17 10.71 7.41 -2.51
C ARG A 17 10.29 8.68 -3.23
N ILE A 18 10.00 9.70 -2.45
CA ILE A 18 9.44 10.96 -2.92
C ILE A 18 10.58 11.91 -3.29
N LYS A 19 10.45 12.64 -4.38
CA LYS A 19 11.46 13.59 -4.83
C LYS A 19 11.66 14.69 -3.81
N THR A 20 12.89 15.18 -3.73
CA THR A 20 13.23 16.37 -2.95
C THR A 20 12.37 17.54 -3.45
N GLY A 21 11.82 18.31 -2.53
CA GLY A 21 10.97 19.45 -2.85
C GLY A 21 9.49 19.14 -2.96
N VAL A 22 9.13 17.86 -3.01
CA VAL A 22 7.73 17.43 -2.94
C VAL A 22 7.38 17.18 -1.49
N LYS A 23 6.24 17.68 -1.06
CA LYS A 23 5.79 17.49 0.33
C LYS A 23 5.21 16.10 0.53
N ARG A 24 5.82 15.32 1.41
CA ARG A 24 5.39 13.96 1.73
C ARG A 24 3.92 13.93 2.20
N GLU A 25 3.51 14.95 2.96
CA GLU A 25 2.15 15.03 3.47
C GLU A 25 1.10 15.04 2.36
N GLU A 26 1.40 15.69 1.24
CA GLU A 26 0.49 15.73 0.10
C GLU A 26 0.37 14.35 -0.55
N ILE A 27 1.48 13.64 -0.64
CA ILE A 27 1.50 12.27 -1.19
C ILE A 27 0.72 11.33 -0.26
N THR A 28 0.95 11.45 1.04
CA THR A 28 0.26 10.64 2.04
C THR A 28 -1.26 10.84 1.95
N GLU A 29 -1.71 12.08 1.82
CA GLU A 29 -3.14 12.36 1.67
C GLU A 29 -3.75 11.69 0.44
N ILE A 30 -3.03 11.73 -0.69
CA ILE A 30 -3.49 11.10 -1.93
C ILE A 30 -3.57 9.58 -1.74
N LEU A 31 -2.57 8.98 -1.09
CA LEU A 31 -2.54 7.54 -0.81
C LEU A 31 -3.69 7.12 0.11
N LEU A 32 -3.91 7.86 1.20
CA LEU A 32 -4.98 7.57 2.14
C LEU A 32 -6.35 7.65 1.46
N GLU A 33 -6.57 8.70 0.69
CA GLU A 33 -7.82 8.91 -0.03
C GLU A 33 -8.09 7.75 -0.99
N PHE A 34 -7.07 7.34 -1.74
CA PHE A 34 -7.19 6.22 -2.66
C PHE A 34 -7.53 4.92 -1.94
N PHE A 35 -6.78 4.57 -0.89
CA PHE A 35 -6.99 3.30 -0.20
C PHE A 35 -8.28 3.26 0.61
N GLU A 36 -8.70 4.38 1.18
CA GLU A 36 -10.00 4.45 1.84
C GLU A 36 -11.15 4.21 0.87
N GLU A 37 -11.02 4.71 -0.35
CA GLU A 37 -12.02 4.50 -1.38
C GLU A 37 -12.01 3.08 -1.93
N ILE A 38 -10.82 2.51 -2.17
CA ILE A 38 -10.68 1.22 -2.84
C ILE A 38 -10.83 0.02 -1.88
N GLU A 39 -10.60 0.22 -0.59
CA GLU A 39 -10.60 -0.84 0.41
C GLU A 39 -11.85 -1.72 0.37
N GLU A 40 -13.01 -1.11 0.27
CA GLU A 40 -14.28 -1.84 0.24
C GLU A 40 -14.52 -2.54 -1.09
N LYS A 41 -13.86 -2.06 -2.16
CA LYS A 41 -14.05 -2.59 -3.51
C LYS A 41 -13.03 -3.65 -3.88
N ALA A 42 -11.89 -3.65 -3.21
CA ALA A 42 -10.81 -4.59 -3.50
C ALA A 42 -11.11 -5.94 -2.86
N THR A 43 -11.32 -6.97 -3.68
CA THR A 43 -11.61 -8.31 -3.20
C THR A 43 -10.52 -8.81 -2.26
N GLY A 44 -10.91 -9.16 -1.04
CA GLY A 44 -10.01 -9.78 -0.08
C GLY A 44 -9.07 -8.83 0.66
N MET A 45 -9.12 -7.54 0.39
CA MET A 45 -8.31 -6.58 1.14
C MET A 45 -8.89 -6.42 2.55
N LYS A 46 -8.04 -6.61 3.56
CA LYS A 46 -8.45 -6.54 4.97
C LYS A 46 -8.06 -5.23 5.63
N GLY A 47 -7.26 -4.42 4.95
CA GLY A 47 -6.86 -3.12 5.46
C GLY A 47 -5.60 -2.62 4.78
N PHE A 48 -5.15 -1.47 5.21
CA PHE A 48 -3.93 -0.87 4.70
C PHE A 48 -3.31 -0.01 5.81
N MET A 49 -2.04 0.33 5.61
CA MET A 49 -1.31 1.20 6.54
C MET A 49 -0.32 2.03 5.75
N VAL A 50 -0.26 3.31 6.03
CA VAL A 50 0.76 4.20 5.46
C VAL A 50 1.67 4.64 6.59
N MET A 51 2.96 4.43 6.41
CA MET A 51 3.97 4.77 7.40
C MET A 51 4.98 5.75 6.79
N ASP A 52 5.29 6.80 7.52
CA ASP A 52 6.28 7.78 7.10
C ASP A 52 7.56 7.58 7.90
N ASP A 53 8.69 7.49 7.20
CA ASP A 53 9.97 7.34 7.87
C ASP A 53 10.25 8.57 8.75
N LEU A 54 10.64 8.35 9.99
CA LEU A 54 10.85 9.45 10.94
C LEU A 54 12.14 10.23 10.67
N GLU A 55 13.10 9.60 10.03
CA GLU A 55 14.42 10.21 9.78
C GLU A 55 14.59 10.60 8.31
N ASP A 56 14.16 9.74 7.39
CA ASP A 56 14.25 9.99 5.96
C ASP A 56 12.91 10.55 5.47
N LEU A 57 12.85 11.86 5.33
CA LEU A 57 11.63 12.57 4.96
C LEU A 57 11.15 12.30 3.53
N GLN A 58 11.93 11.58 2.74
CA GLN A 58 11.58 11.22 1.37
C GLN A 58 10.99 9.80 1.26
N GLU A 59 11.00 9.04 2.35
CA GLU A 59 10.55 7.66 2.31
C GLU A 59 9.22 7.46 3.02
N SER A 60 8.31 6.74 2.34
CA SER A 60 7.07 6.24 2.94
C SER A 60 6.88 4.79 2.54
N ILE A 61 6.17 4.05 3.39
CA ILE A 61 5.85 2.65 3.16
C ILE A 61 4.35 2.49 3.22
N VAL A 62 3.81 1.79 2.23
CA VAL A 62 2.39 1.43 2.21
C VAL A 62 2.30 -0.09 2.36
N LEU A 63 1.56 -0.53 3.37
CA LEU A 63 1.26 -1.94 3.54
C LEU A 63 -0.21 -2.16 3.19
N THR A 64 -0.47 -3.24 2.45
CA THR A 64 -1.85 -3.70 2.24
C THR A 64 -1.96 -5.11 2.81
N PHE A 65 -3.10 -5.38 3.45
CA PHE A 65 -3.31 -6.60 4.23
C PHE A 65 -4.35 -7.49 3.55
N TRP A 66 -4.06 -8.80 3.49
CA TRP A 66 -4.86 -9.75 2.71
C TRP A 66 -5.02 -11.06 3.46
N GLU A 67 -6.15 -11.70 3.26
CA GLU A 67 -6.37 -13.05 3.76
C GLU A 67 -5.85 -14.10 2.78
N ARG A 68 -5.95 -13.82 1.47
CA ARG A 68 -5.58 -14.76 0.42
C ARG A 68 -4.49 -14.18 -0.48
N LYS A 69 -3.51 -15.03 -0.77
CA LYS A 69 -2.40 -14.66 -1.65
C LYS A 69 -2.89 -14.28 -3.04
N GLU A 70 -3.85 -15.03 -3.56
CA GLU A 70 -4.40 -14.83 -4.90
C GLU A 70 -5.03 -13.44 -5.05
N ASP A 71 -5.76 -12.99 -4.03
CA ASP A 71 -6.38 -11.67 -4.03
C ASP A 71 -5.33 -10.56 -4.00
N MET A 72 -4.31 -10.75 -3.19
CA MET A 72 -3.19 -9.82 -3.14
C MET A 72 -2.50 -9.70 -4.50
N GLU A 73 -2.15 -10.83 -5.10
CA GLU A 73 -1.47 -10.85 -6.39
C GLU A 73 -2.33 -10.26 -7.49
N SER A 74 -3.63 -10.54 -7.46
CA SER A 74 -4.57 -10.01 -8.43
C SER A 74 -4.67 -8.48 -8.36
N PHE A 75 -4.67 -7.93 -7.16
CA PHE A 75 -4.75 -6.48 -6.96
C PHE A 75 -3.57 -5.74 -7.62
N TYR A 76 -2.40 -6.36 -7.63
CA TYR A 76 -1.18 -5.73 -8.15
C TYR A 76 -0.89 -6.07 -9.61
N LYS A 77 -1.80 -6.74 -10.31
CA LYS A 77 -1.64 -7.03 -11.74
C LYS A 77 -1.91 -5.78 -12.58
N PRO A 78 -1.30 -5.69 -13.77
CA PRO A 78 -1.50 -4.54 -14.66
C PRO A 78 -2.95 -4.26 -15.03
N GLU A 79 -3.82 -5.27 -14.96
CA GLU A 79 -5.24 -5.12 -15.23
C GLU A 79 -5.97 -4.24 -14.22
N ASN A 80 -5.39 -4.04 -13.05
CA ASN A 80 -5.97 -3.14 -12.06
C ASN A 80 -5.70 -1.69 -12.43
N LYS A 81 -6.57 -1.12 -13.24
CA LYS A 81 -6.41 0.23 -13.76
C LYS A 81 -6.49 1.31 -12.69
N ALA A 82 -7.25 1.06 -11.62
CA ALA A 82 -7.35 2.02 -10.53
C ALA A 82 -6.00 2.20 -9.85
N LEU A 83 -5.32 1.09 -9.52
CA LEU A 83 -4.00 1.16 -8.89
C LEU A 83 -2.97 1.79 -9.81
N TYR A 84 -2.91 1.37 -11.06
CA TYR A 84 -1.89 1.88 -11.98
C TYR A 84 -2.18 3.29 -12.44
N GLY A 85 -3.44 3.72 -12.41
CA GLY A 85 -3.80 5.12 -12.58
C GLY A 85 -3.26 6.00 -11.45
N LEU A 86 -3.32 5.49 -10.22
CA LEU A 86 -2.71 6.16 -9.08
C LEU A 86 -1.19 6.26 -9.24
N VAL A 87 -0.55 5.16 -9.65
CA VAL A 87 0.91 5.14 -9.86
C VAL A 87 1.30 6.15 -10.92
N GLU A 88 0.58 6.22 -12.04
CA GLU A 88 0.85 7.21 -13.08
C GLU A 88 0.71 8.64 -12.56
N LYS A 89 -0.32 8.89 -11.77
CA LYS A 89 -0.57 10.21 -11.19
C LYS A 89 0.56 10.64 -10.26
N LEU A 90 1.08 9.71 -9.47
CA LEU A 90 2.13 10.01 -8.48
C LEU A 90 3.54 9.89 -9.03
N ASN A 91 3.72 9.24 -10.16
CA ASN A 91 5.05 8.97 -10.72
C ASN A 91 5.92 10.23 -10.86
N PRO A 92 5.41 11.39 -11.29
CA PRO A 92 6.23 12.61 -11.35
C PRO A 92 6.77 13.06 -10.00
N SER A 93 6.14 12.63 -8.89
CA SER A 93 6.55 12.98 -7.53
C SER A 93 7.51 11.98 -6.92
N PHE A 94 7.76 10.86 -7.59
CA PHE A 94 8.64 9.80 -7.09
C PHE A 94 9.98 9.80 -7.82
N GLU A 95 11.04 9.46 -7.07
CA GLU A 95 12.37 9.31 -7.68
C GLU A 95 12.46 8.05 -8.51
N GLN A 96 11.64 7.04 -8.19
CA GLN A 96 11.63 5.75 -8.88
C GLN A 96 10.27 5.11 -8.70
N LEU A 97 10.00 4.06 -9.47
CA LEU A 97 8.78 3.29 -9.28
C LEU A 97 8.76 2.66 -7.89
N PRO A 98 7.56 2.48 -7.29
CA PRO A 98 7.46 1.81 -5.99
C PRO A 98 8.13 0.44 -6.02
N VAL A 99 8.87 0.14 -4.95
CA VAL A 99 9.49 -1.18 -4.78
C VAL A 99 8.53 -2.03 -3.94
N ARG A 100 8.10 -3.15 -4.49
CA ARG A 100 7.09 -4.00 -3.86
C ARG A 100 7.63 -5.36 -3.50
N LYS A 101 7.18 -5.87 -2.36
CA LYS A 101 7.53 -7.21 -1.90
C LYS A 101 6.37 -7.80 -1.11
N GLY A 102 6.05 -9.06 -1.40
CA GLY A 102 4.99 -9.75 -0.68
C GLY A 102 5.55 -10.60 0.45
N TYR A 103 4.79 -10.70 1.52
CA TYR A 103 5.15 -11.47 2.70
C TYR A 103 4.00 -12.36 3.15
N HIS A 104 4.31 -13.54 3.62
CA HIS A 104 3.38 -14.36 4.37
C HIS A 104 3.52 -13.98 5.85
N VAL A 105 2.40 -13.76 6.51
CA VAL A 105 2.41 -13.40 7.94
C VAL A 105 2.43 -14.68 8.77
N SER A 106 3.56 -14.93 9.42
CA SER A 106 3.70 -16.10 10.30
C SER A 106 2.93 -15.92 11.60
N LYS A 107 2.90 -14.68 12.10
CA LYS A 107 2.16 -14.36 13.31
C LYS A 107 1.87 -12.86 13.35
N PHE A 108 0.65 -12.52 13.69
CA PHE A 108 0.25 -11.13 13.92
C PHE A 108 -0.46 -11.09 15.27
N LYS A 109 0.11 -10.36 16.19
CA LYS A 109 -0.46 -10.16 17.53
C LYS A 109 -0.34 -8.69 17.92
N VAL A 110 -1.43 -8.15 18.39
CA VAL A 110 -1.48 -6.76 18.89
C VAL A 110 -1.69 -6.76 20.39
#